data_026bd8c8c0d0f8e70207286ef7a59ec7
#
_entry.id   026bd8c8c0d0f8e70207286ef7a59ec7
#
_cell.length_a   1.000
_cell.length_b   1.000
_cell.length_c   1.000
_cell.angle_alpha   90.00
_cell.angle_beta   90.00
_cell.angle_gamma   90.00
#
_symmetry.space_group_name_H-M   'P 1'
#
loop_
_entity.id
_entity.type
_entity.pdbx_description
1 polymer ?
#
loop_
_entity_poly.entity_id
_entity_poly.type
_entity_poly.pdbx_seq_one_letter_code
_entity_poly.pdbx_strand_id
1 'polypeptide(L)'
;MTLQEFLALPHQFRWGGVAGDDCTTFCGTWLRESVGVDPAAAYRGTYSTAEGAHDIVATAGGLAAFAAAALEPWGFVRTDNPQDGDVGVVLAPAGMAGVKEVCAIRFGPLWALLAPSGVLAKKLDHVAAWRAPDGDRDE
;
A
#
# COMPACT_ATOMS: atom_id res chain seq x y z
N MET A 1 -2.12 -2.41 -17.50
CA MET A 1 -1.71 -3.58 -16.69
C MET A 1 -2.81 -3.89 -15.68
N THR A 2 -3.24 -5.14 -15.64
CA THR A 2 -4.23 -5.55 -14.66
C THR A 2 -3.57 -5.77 -13.30
N LEU A 3 -4.40 -5.81 -12.26
CA LEU A 3 -3.89 -6.10 -10.91
C LEU A 3 -3.21 -7.46 -10.88
N GLN A 4 -3.81 -8.46 -11.50
CA GLN A 4 -3.24 -9.80 -11.53
C GLN A 4 -1.87 -9.80 -12.20
N GLU A 5 -1.73 -9.09 -13.31
CA GLU A 5 -0.44 -8.96 -13.99
C GLU A 5 0.58 -8.26 -13.10
N PHE A 6 0.16 -7.20 -12.42
CA PHE A 6 1.05 -6.47 -11.53
C PHE A 6 1.55 -7.36 -10.40
N LEU A 7 0.65 -8.10 -9.76
CA LEU A 7 1.03 -8.95 -8.64
C LEU A 7 1.96 -10.09 -9.06
N ALA A 8 1.92 -10.49 -10.32
CA ALA A 8 2.76 -11.58 -10.84
C ALA A 8 4.17 -11.12 -11.25
N LEU A 9 4.44 -9.82 -11.24
CA LEU A 9 5.78 -9.32 -11.56
C LEU A 9 6.79 -9.73 -10.48
N PRO A 10 8.09 -9.80 -10.82
CA PRO A 10 9.11 -10.17 -9.84
C PRO A 10 9.47 -8.99 -8.95
N HIS A 11 8.61 -8.70 -7.96
CA HIS A 11 8.83 -7.62 -7.03
C HIS A 11 9.93 -7.96 -6.03
N GLN A 12 10.76 -6.97 -5.72
CA GLN A 12 11.81 -7.11 -4.72
C GLN A 12 11.52 -6.21 -3.55
N PHE A 13 11.59 -6.76 -2.34
CA PHE A 13 11.41 -5.98 -1.12
C PHE A 13 12.65 -5.13 -0.85
N ARG A 14 12.42 -3.83 -0.60
CA ARG A 14 13.50 -2.92 -0.27
C ARG A 14 12.96 -1.73 0.50
N TRP A 15 13.47 -1.52 1.69
CA TRP A 15 13.06 -0.37 2.47
C TRP A 15 13.40 0.92 1.74
N GLY A 16 12.44 1.85 1.70
CA GLY A 16 12.62 3.16 1.07
C GLY A 16 12.12 3.26 -0.36
N GLY A 17 11.82 2.12 -1.00
CA GLY A 17 11.15 2.15 -2.30
C GLY A 17 12.02 2.61 -3.47
N VAL A 18 13.34 2.43 -3.39
CA VAL A 18 14.27 2.72 -4.49
C VAL A 18 14.87 1.39 -4.93
N ALA A 19 14.72 1.06 -6.20
CA ALA A 19 15.16 -0.22 -6.78
C ALA A 19 14.44 -1.42 -6.16
N GLY A 20 13.22 -1.21 -5.69
CA GLY A 20 12.36 -2.19 -5.07
C GLY A 20 11.31 -1.44 -4.27
N ASP A 21 10.52 -2.16 -3.49
CA ASP A 21 9.46 -1.57 -2.68
C ASP A 21 9.39 -2.21 -1.31
N ASP A 22 8.94 -1.44 -0.31
CA ASP A 22 8.43 -1.99 0.92
C ASP A 22 6.91 -2.09 0.81
N CYS A 23 6.21 -2.48 1.87
CA CYS A 23 4.77 -2.69 1.77
C CYS A 23 4.03 -1.40 1.42
N THR A 24 4.49 -0.26 1.88
CA THR A 24 3.83 1.02 1.61
C THR A 24 4.12 1.51 0.19
N THR A 25 5.38 1.51 -0.23
CA THR A 25 5.72 1.98 -1.57
C THR A 25 5.25 1.01 -2.65
N PHE A 26 5.03 -0.27 -2.31
CA PHE A 26 4.43 -1.24 -3.21
C PHE A 26 3.03 -0.77 -3.65
N CYS A 27 2.24 -0.27 -2.72
CA CYS A 27 0.93 0.30 -3.05
C CYS A 27 1.10 1.53 -3.96
N GLY A 28 2.09 2.38 -3.67
CA GLY A 28 2.38 3.53 -4.53
C GLY A 28 2.75 3.12 -5.95
N THR A 29 3.55 2.08 -6.09
CA THR A 29 3.93 1.57 -7.41
C THR A 29 2.70 1.05 -8.16
N TRP A 30 1.80 0.34 -7.48
CA TRP A 30 0.55 -0.10 -8.09
C TRP A 30 -0.27 1.09 -8.58
N LEU A 31 -0.39 2.13 -7.77
CA LEU A 31 -1.18 3.29 -8.16
C LEU A 31 -0.54 4.03 -9.34
N ARG A 32 0.78 4.09 -9.38
CA ARG A 32 1.47 4.67 -10.52
C ARG A 32 1.13 3.91 -11.80
N GLU A 33 1.09 2.57 -11.74
CA GLU A 33 0.79 1.75 -12.90
C GLU A 33 -0.69 1.79 -13.28
N SER A 34 -1.58 1.89 -12.29
CA SER A 34 -3.01 1.78 -12.56
C SER A 34 -3.70 3.11 -12.78
N VAL A 35 -3.28 4.17 -12.10
CA VAL A 35 -3.92 5.48 -12.22
C VAL A 35 -2.96 6.61 -12.59
N GLY A 36 -1.68 6.30 -12.72
CA GLY A 36 -0.70 7.29 -13.19
C GLY A 36 -0.14 8.21 -12.13
N VAL A 37 -0.42 7.96 -10.86
CA VAL A 37 0.04 8.79 -9.76
C VAL A 37 0.72 7.91 -8.73
N ASP A 38 1.88 8.35 -8.24
CA ASP A 38 2.60 7.68 -7.17
C ASP A 38 2.53 8.53 -5.90
N PRO A 39 1.59 8.24 -5.00
CA PRO A 39 1.47 9.03 -3.76
C PRO A 39 2.67 8.87 -2.82
N ALA A 40 3.50 7.85 -3.04
CA ALA A 40 4.69 7.61 -2.23
C ALA A 40 5.93 8.34 -2.78
N ALA A 41 5.82 9.03 -3.90
CA ALA A 41 6.98 9.58 -4.59
C ALA A 41 7.84 10.48 -3.69
N ALA A 42 7.20 11.28 -2.83
CA ALA A 42 7.93 12.20 -1.97
C ALA A 42 8.74 11.49 -0.89
N TYR A 43 8.42 10.24 -0.60
CA TYR A 43 9.06 9.49 0.49
C TYR A 43 10.13 8.53 -0.01
N ARG A 44 10.15 8.21 -1.31
CA ARG A 44 11.13 7.27 -1.84
C ARG A 44 12.54 7.79 -1.64
N GLY A 45 13.40 6.94 -1.06
CA GLY A 45 14.78 7.29 -0.79
C GLY A 45 15.00 8.14 0.47
N THR A 46 13.94 8.50 1.20
CA THR A 46 14.09 9.32 2.40
C THR A 46 14.36 8.47 3.64
N TYR A 47 14.23 7.16 3.54
CA TYR A 47 14.57 6.22 4.60
C TYR A 47 15.07 4.94 3.95
N SER A 48 15.74 4.08 4.73
CA SER A 48 16.28 2.83 4.20
C SER A 48 16.18 1.67 5.20
N THR A 49 15.45 1.87 6.29
CA THR A 49 15.30 0.86 7.34
C THR A 49 13.86 0.82 7.83
N ALA A 50 13.50 -0.27 8.51
CA ALA A 50 12.19 -0.38 9.15
C ALA A 50 12.01 0.73 10.19
N GLU A 51 13.06 1.06 10.94
CA GLU A 51 12.97 2.12 11.94
C GLU A 51 12.70 3.46 11.32
N GLY A 52 13.36 3.77 10.21
CA GLY A 52 13.12 5.02 9.48
C GLY A 52 11.69 5.11 8.96
N ALA A 53 11.18 4.00 8.45
CA ALA A 53 9.78 3.94 8.00
C ALA A 53 8.84 4.18 9.19
N HIS A 54 9.11 3.53 10.31
CA HIS A 54 8.29 3.67 11.52
C HIS A 54 8.26 5.12 12.00
N ASP A 55 9.40 5.81 11.97
CA ASP A 55 9.49 7.20 12.42
C ASP A 55 8.62 8.13 11.55
N ILE A 56 8.63 7.92 10.24
CA ILE A 56 7.81 8.72 9.33
C ILE A 56 6.33 8.50 9.63
N VAL A 57 5.93 7.26 9.81
CA VAL A 57 4.54 6.91 10.09
C VAL A 57 4.11 7.46 11.45
N ALA A 58 4.96 7.32 12.47
CA ALA A 58 4.65 7.82 13.80
C ALA A 58 4.49 9.35 13.81
N THR A 59 5.33 10.05 13.06
CA THR A 59 5.24 11.51 12.94
C THR A 59 3.91 11.93 12.31
N ALA A 60 3.38 11.11 11.40
CA ALA A 60 2.11 11.41 10.75
C ALA A 60 0.90 11.05 11.62
N GLY A 61 1.09 10.36 12.73
CA GLY A 61 -0.01 9.96 13.60
C GLY A 61 -0.47 8.53 13.41
N GLY A 62 0.32 7.71 12.74
CA GLY A 62 0.02 6.31 12.46
C GLY A 62 -0.13 6.05 10.98
N LEU A 63 -0.21 4.77 10.62
CA LEU A 63 -0.20 4.39 9.21
C LEU A 63 -1.47 4.84 8.48
N ALA A 64 -2.64 4.74 9.12
CA ALA A 64 -3.88 5.20 8.49
C ALA A 64 -3.85 6.71 8.25
N ALA A 65 -3.35 7.48 9.21
CA ALA A 65 -3.21 8.93 9.05
C ALA A 65 -2.21 9.27 7.95
N PHE A 66 -1.10 8.53 7.91
CA PHE A 66 -0.10 8.69 6.87
C PHE A 66 -0.69 8.43 5.49
N ALA A 67 -1.43 7.34 5.34
CA ALA A 67 -2.05 6.96 4.07
C ALA A 67 -3.08 7.99 3.64
N ALA A 68 -3.92 8.47 4.57
CA ALA A 68 -4.92 9.48 4.26
C ALA A 68 -4.24 10.76 3.73
N ALA A 69 -3.18 11.20 4.39
CA ALA A 69 -2.47 12.41 3.98
C ALA A 69 -1.80 12.26 2.61
N ALA A 70 -1.38 11.05 2.26
CA ALA A 70 -0.74 10.79 0.97
C ALA A 70 -1.75 10.64 -0.16
N LEU A 71 -2.93 10.09 0.13
CA LEU A 71 -3.89 9.69 -0.91
C LEU A 71 -4.98 10.72 -1.15
N GLU A 72 -5.53 11.31 -0.09
CA GLU A 72 -6.71 12.16 -0.22
C GLU A 72 -6.49 13.41 -1.05
N PRO A 73 -5.30 14.06 -0.99
CA PRO A 73 -5.06 15.20 -1.87
C PRO A 73 -5.13 14.87 -3.37
N TRP A 74 -4.96 13.59 -3.73
CA TRP A 74 -5.05 13.16 -5.13
C TRP A 74 -6.47 12.75 -5.52
N GLY A 75 -7.45 12.94 -4.63
CA GLY A 75 -8.84 12.62 -4.91
C GLY A 75 -9.27 11.22 -4.52
N PHE A 76 -8.42 10.49 -3.80
CA PHE A 76 -8.82 9.17 -3.31
C PHE A 76 -9.85 9.34 -2.19
N VAL A 77 -10.83 8.45 -2.14
CA VAL A 77 -11.96 8.52 -1.22
C VAL A 77 -12.00 7.28 -0.35
N ARG A 78 -12.23 7.47 0.96
CA ARG A 78 -12.41 6.35 1.89
C ARG A 78 -13.56 5.48 1.45
N THR A 79 -13.39 4.17 1.58
CA THR A 79 -14.44 3.20 1.31
C THR A 79 -14.50 2.16 2.41
N ASP A 80 -15.71 1.74 2.76
CA ASP A 80 -15.93 0.64 3.70
C ASP A 80 -16.14 -0.67 2.96
N ASN A 81 -16.13 -0.63 1.63
CA ASN A 81 -16.40 -1.80 0.81
C ASN A 81 -15.31 -1.93 -0.26
N PRO A 82 -14.08 -2.31 0.14
CA PRO A 82 -12.96 -2.34 -0.79
C PRO A 82 -13.18 -3.33 -1.93
N GLN A 83 -12.75 -2.93 -3.12
CA GLN A 83 -12.83 -3.72 -4.34
C GLN A 83 -11.43 -3.85 -4.95
N ASP A 84 -11.29 -4.75 -5.91
CA ASP A 84 -10.01 -5.02 -6.56
C ASP A 84 -9.28 -3.74 -6.94
N GLY A 85 -8.03 -3.65 -6.52
CA GLY A 85 -7.17 -2.51 -6.82
C GLY A 85 -7.23 -1.38 -5.82
N ASP A 86 -8.21 -1.38 -4.90
CA ASP A 86 -8.22 -0.40 -3.82
C ASP A 86 -7.04 -0.65 -2.90
N VAL A 87 -6.53 0.41 -2.28
CA VAL A 87 -5.42 0.29 -1.34
C VAL A 87 -5.91 0.51 0.08
N GLY A 88 -5.25 -0.09 1.04
CA GLY A 88 -5.68 0.04 2.41
C GLY A 88 -4.59 -0.22 3.42
N VAL A 89 -4.95 -0.01 4.67
CA VAL A 89 -4.16 -0.36 5.84
C VAL A 89 -4.84 -1.56 6.47
N VAL A 90 -4.11 -2.65 6.62
CA VAL A 90 -4.65 -3.91 7.10
C VAL A 90 -3.86 -4.39 8.31
N LEU A 91 -4.44 -5.35 9.05
CA LEU A 91 -3.81 -5.96 10.21
C LEU A 91 -3.18 -7.28 9.80
N ALA A 92 -1.86 -7.34 9.78
CA ALA A 92 -1.13 -8.53 9.38
C ALA A 92 -0.50 -9.21 10.60
N PRO A 93 -0.40 -10.55 10.60
CA PRO A 93 0.26 -11.25 11.71
C PRO A 93 1.70 -10.79 11.90
N ALA A 94 2.10 -10.61 13.15
CA ALA A 94 3.43 -10.15 13.52
C ALA A 94 4.06 -11.07 14.56
N GLY A 95 3.74 -12.36 14.52
CA GLY A 95 4.29 -13.35 15.42
C GLY A 95 3.91 -13.06 16.87
N MET A 96 4.88 -13.06 17.75
CA MET A 96 4.62 -12.84 19.17
C MET A 96 4.14 -11.43 19.48
N ALA A 97 4.34 -10.48 18.56
CA ALA A 97 3.82 -9.13 18.71
C ALA A 97 2.32 -9.02 18.40
N GLY A 98 1.69 -10.12 17.97
CA GLY A 98 0.27 -10.14 17.65
C GLY A 98 0.03 -9.72 16.20
N VAL A 99 -0.43 -8.47 15.99
CA VAL A 99 -0.68 -7.95 14.65
C VAL A 99 0.04 -6.62 14.49
N LYS A 100 0.29 -6.25 13.23
CA LYS A 100 0.83 -4.94 12.89
C LYS A 100 0.07 -4.39 11.71
N GLU A 101 0.05 -3.08 11.57
CA GLU A 101 -0.57 -2.43 10.44
C GLU A 101 0.40 -2.39 9.28
N VAL A 102 -0.08 -2.75 8.09
CA VAL A 102 0.69 -2.68 6.86
C VAL A 102 -0.20 -2.20 5.73
N CYS A 103 0.40 -1.61 4.71
CA CYS A 103 -0.33 -1.24 3.51
C CYS A 103 -0.49 -2.45 2.60
N ALA A 104 -1.62 -2.51 1.91
CA ALA A 104 -1.93 -3.64 1.04
C ALA A 104 -2.88 -3.22 -0.08
N ILE A 105 -3.00 -4.09 -1.09
CA ILE A 105 -3.86 -3.89 -2.24
C ILE A 105 -4.96 -4.93 -2.21
N ARG A 106 -6.21 -4.52 -2.36
CA ARG A 106 -7.34 -5.45 -2.37
C ARG A 106 -7.31 -6.32 -3.62
N PHE A 107 -7.46 -7.63 -3.42
CA PHE A 107 -7.44 -8.61 -4.48
C PHE A 107 -8.50 -9.67 -4.19
N GLY A 108 -9.69 -9.49 -4.77
CA GLY A 108 -10.84 -10.33 -4.44
C GLY A 108 -11.19 -10.21 -2.97
N PRO A 109 -11.35 -11.34 -2.24
CA PRO A 109 -11.57 -11.31 -0.80
C PRO A 109 -10.28 -11.18 0.00
N LEU A 110 -9.14 -11.04 -0.67
CA LEU A 110 -7.82 -11.04 -0.04
C LEU A 110 -7.20 -9.65 -0.09
N TRP A 111 -6.12 -9.50 0.67
CA TRP A 111 -5.25 -8.34 0.61
C TRP A 111 -3.86 -8.81 0.20
N ALA A 112 -3.32 -8.18 -0.85
CA ALA A 112 -2.00 -8.50 -1.35
C ALA A 112 -1.00 -7.48 -0.81
N LEU A 113 0.13 -7.96 -0.32
CA LEU A 113 1.16 -7.10 0.23
C LEU A 113 2.54 -7.62 -0.15
N LEU A 114 3.52 -6.75 -0.11
CA LEU A 114 4.90 -7.14 -0.39
C LEU A 114 5.64 -7.30 0.93
N ALA A 115 6.11 -8.52 1.17
CA ALA A 115 6.92 -8.85 2.32
C ALA A 115 8.35 -9.15 1.85
N PRO A 116 9.32 -9.25 2.77
CA PRO A 116 10.68 -9.60 2.36
C PRO A 116 10.78 -10.89 1.54
N SER A 117 9.84 -11.82 1.74
CA SER A 117 9.81 -13.08 1.01
C SER A 117 9.09 -12.99 -0.34
N GLY A 118 8.48 -11.85 -0.65
CA GLY A 118 7.74 -11.66 -1.90
C GLY A 118 6.30 -11.25 -1.65
N VAL A 119 5.49 -11.30 -2.72
CA VAL A 119 4.09 -10.95 -2.64
C VAL A 119 3.32 -12.04 -1.92
N LEU A 120 2.52 -11.64 -0.93
CA LEU A 120 1.62 -12.50 -0.19
C LEU A 120 0.21 -11.99 -0.36
N ALA A 121 -0.76 -12.90 -0.47
CA ALA A 121 -2.18 -12.54 -0.53
C ALA A 121 -2.90 -13.33 0.55
N LYS A 122 -3.56 -12.63 1.46
CA LYS A 122 -4.19 -13.23 2.63
C LYS A 122 -5.51 -12.56 2.94
N LYS A 123 -6.38 -13.29 3.61
CA LYS A 123 -7.62 -12.74 4.12
C LYS A 123 -7.31 -12.05 5.44
N LEU A 124 -7.39 -10.72 5.44
CA LEU A 124 -7.01 -9.88 6.58
C LEU A 124 -8.10 -8.84 6.83
N ASP A 125 -8.18 -8.38 8.07
CA ASP A 125 -9.06 -7.27 8.40
C ASP A 125 -8.41 -5.97 8.01
N HIS A 126 -9.21 -5.00 7.52
CA HIS A 126 -8.68 -3.70 7.19
C HIS A 126 -9.08 -2.65 8.23
N VAL A 127 -8.18 -1.70 8.44
CA VAL A 127 -8.41 -0.55 9.31
C VAL A 127 -9.04 0.57 8.51
N ALA A 128 -8.56 0.77 7.29
CA ALA A 128 -9.01 1.82 6.41
C ALA A 128 -8.70 1.42 4.97
N ALA A 129 -9.51 1.89 4.03
CA ALA A 129 -9.28 1.62 2.62
C ALA A 129 -9.69 2.83 1.79
N TRP A 130 -9.07 3.00 0.65
CA TRP A 130 -9.30 4.13 -0.25
C TRP A 130 -9.46 3.64 -1.67
N ARG A 131 -10.36 4.31 -2.39
CA ARG A 131 -10.59 4.07 -3.81
C ARG A 131 -10.10 5.25 -4.61
N ALA A 132 -9.41 4.95 -5.71
CA ALA A 132 -8.92 5.97 -6.62
C ALA A 132 -10.08 6.72 -7.27
N PRO A 133 -9.87 7.99 -7.65
CA PRO A 133 -10.88 8.70 -8.43
C PRO A 133 -11.10 7.94 -9.73
N ASP A 134 -12.37 7.78 -10.11
CA ASP A 134 -12.72 6.88 -11.19
C ASP A 134 -13.00 7.57 -12.52
N GLY A 135 -12.91 8.87 -12.56
CA GLY A 135 -13.24 9.60 -13.77
C GLY A 135 -12.39 9.23 -14.95
N ASP A 136 -11.16 8.85 -14.72
CA ASP A 136 -10.22 8.59 -15.78
C ASP A 136 -10.29 7.19 -16.32
N ARG A 137 -11.01 6.32 -15.67
CA ARG A 137 -10.95 4.90 -15.97
C ARG A 137 -12.14 4.40 -16.74
N ASP A 138 -13.03 5.27 -17.07
CA ASP A 138 -14.26 4.86 -17.62
C ASP A 138 -14.21 4.67 -19.09
N GLU A 139 -13.21 5.00 -19.66
CA GLU A 139 -13.25 4.95 -21.03
C GLU A 139 -12.63 3.85 -21.63
#